data_569cfde377acb1897fe3e6ea5a96337a
#
_entry.id   569cfde377acb1897fe3e6ea5a96337a
#
_cell.length_a   1.000
_cell.length_b   1.000
_cell.length_c   1.000
_cell.angle_alpha   90.00
_cell.angle_beta   90.00
_cell.angle_gamma   90.00
#
_symmetry.space_group_name_H-M   'P 1'
#
loop_
_entity.id
_entity.type
_entity.pdbx_description
1 polymer ?
#
loop_
_entity_poly.entity_id
_entity_poly.type
_entity_poly.pdbx_seq_one_letter_code
_entity_poly.pdbx_strand_id
1 'polypeptide(L)'
;NDNGIGISSIAGGRGSIPGAKIMSCQIFSGSTASNALATVKAIKYAADNGAVILQCSWGYVSGLANSYEWGEPGFKTQEEWEKSMPLEKEALEYFIHNAGSPNGPIEGGLAIFAGGNENAPMAGFPGAADYCISVSATAADYTPAVYTNYGPGVTIAAPGGDQDYYYEYFDDDHKRGEIGTVLSTLPYNVSESGYGYMEGTSMACPHVSGIAALGLSYAAKLRRHFTADEFKALLYETATPIDDYMSGMKFYYRYVADVGLNQPMQLNKSNYRGQMGVGQANAAKLLNAVAGNGTQVSFPNLYINLGGEVTAIPANYFLGGETMTYTVSISDTTVATASVEGQKLTVKGLRSGTTKASITSSGNETHTFNITVRKVANGNGWL
;
A
#
# COMPACT_ATOMS: atom_id res chain seq x y z
N ASN A 1 6.63 -9.02 -15.76
CA ASN A 1 5.71 -8.11 -16.42
C ASN A 1 6.40 -7.52 -17.64
N ASP A 2 5.63 -6.95 -18.57
CA ASP A 2 6.13 -6.44 -19.85
C ASP A 2 6.84 -7.55 -20.71
N ASN A 3 6.27 -8.73 -20.65
CA ASN A 3 6.70 -9.90 -21.43
C ASN A 3 5.85 -10.11 -22.70
N GLY A 4 4.99 -9.13 -23.03
CA GLY A 4 4.06 -9.19 -24.17
C GLY A 4 2.83 -10.07 -23.95
N ILE A 5 2.62 -10.59 -22.75
CA ILE A 5 1.52 -11.49 -22.40
C ILE A 5 0.84 -10.98 -21.14
N GLY A 6 -0.49 -10.92 -21.14
CA GLY A 6 -1.32 -10.72 -19.96
C GLY A 6 -1.41 -9.27 -19.48
N ILE A 7 -1.52 -9.11 -18.17
CA ILE A 7 -1.83 -7.85 -17.50
C ILE A 7 -0.58 -7.33 -16.79
N SER A 8 -0.17 -6.09 -17.09
CA SER A 8 0.95 -5.42 -16.38
C SER A 8 0.52 -4.75 -15.07
N SER A 9 -0.79 -4.67 -14.81
CA SER A 9 -1.36 -4.02 -13.63
C SER A 9 -0.94 -2.53 -13.50
N ILE A 10 -1.00 -1.98 -12.27
CA ILE A 10 -0.73 -0.56 -11.98
C ILE A 10 0.75 -0.30 -11.77
N ALA A 11 1.43 -1.16 -10.98
CA ALA A 11 2.83 -1.00 -10.57
C ALA A 11 3.74 -2.12 -11.11
N GLY A 12 3.41 -2.69 -12.26
CA GLY A 12 4.05 -3.88 -12.81
C GLY A 12 5.43 -3.66 -13.45
N GLY A 13 5.87 -2.42 -13.62
CA GLY A 13 7.10 -2.09 -14.34
C GLY A 13 6.96 -2.11 -15.86
N ARG A 14 8.03 -1.76 -16.58
CA ARG A 14 8.06 -1.73 -18.04
C ARG A 14 9.47 -1.95 -18.58
N GLY A 15 9.64 -2.88 -19.52
CA GLY A 15 10.94 -3.17 -20.12
C GLY A 15 11.98 -3.60 -19.09
N SER A 16 13.10 -2.90 -19.04
CA SER A 16 14.16 -3.12 -18.05
C SER A 16 13.88 -2.50 -16.67
N ILE A 17 12.79 -1.71 -16.52
CA ILE A 17 12.42 -1.09 -15.26
C ILE A 17 11.56 -2.09 -14.46
N PRO A 18 12.04 -2.64 -13.34
CA PRO A 18 11.28 -3.58 -12.53
C PRO A 18 10.05 -2.89 -11.92
N GLY A 19 8.95 -3.65 -11.79
CA GLY A 19 7.78 -3.23 -11.04
C GLY A 19 7.98 -3.32 -9.53
N ALA A 20 6.94 -2.97 -8.78
CA ALA A 20 6.89 -3.17 -7.35
C ALA A 20 7.11 -4.65 -7.01
N LYS A 21 7.87 -4.92 -5.94
CA LYS A 21 8.07 -6.27 -5.42
C LYS A 21 6.87 -6.67 -4.56
N ILE A 22 6.48 -7.93 -4.65
CA ILE A 22 5.40 -8.50 -3.86
C ILE A 22 5.99 -9.49 -2.86
N MET A 23 5.65 -9.31 -1.58
CA MET A 23 5.90 -10.26 -0.50
C MET A 23 4.57 -10.96 -0.20
N SER A 24 4.45 -12.23 -0.57
CA SER A 24 3.25 -13.02 -0.31
C SER A 24 3.32 -13.62 1.09
N CYS A 25 2.36 -13.28 1.94
CA CYS A 25 2.20 -13.84 3.28
C CYS A 25 0.87 -14.61 3.35
N GLN A 26 0.94 -15.92 3.52
CA GLN A 26 -0.25 -16.76 3.61
C GLN A 26 -0.89 -16.63 5.00
N ILE A 27 -2.14 -16.15 5.05
CA ILE A 27 -2.94 -16.06 6.27
C ILE A 27 -4.18 -16.96 6.24
N PHE A 28 -4.60 -17.43 5.07
CA PHE A 28 -5.69 -18.39 4.89
C PHE A 28 -5.14 -19.75 4.47
N SER A 29 -5.70 -20.84 4.97
CA SER A 29 -5.32 -22.21 4.62
C SER A 29 -6.57 -23.06 4.37
N GLY A 30 -6.81 -23.41 3.13
CA GLY A 30 -8.00 -24.17 2.70
C GLY A 30 -9.30 -23.43 3.02
N SER A 31 -10.28 -24.15 3.56
CA SER A 31 -11.57 -23.60 4.00
C SER A 31 -11.55 -23.06 5.44
N THR A 32 -10.41 -23.10 6.09
CA THR A 32 -10.28 -22.67 7.50
C THR A 32 -10.09 -21.15 7.53
N ALA A 33 -10.87 -20.47 8.36
CA ALA A 33 -10.68 -19.06 8.65
C ALA A 33 -9.24 -18.78 9.10
N SER A 34 -8.76 -17.57 8.86
CA SER A 34 -7.41 -17.18 9.25
C SER A 34 -7.20 -17.43 10.76
N ASN A 35 -6.05 -17.98 11.10
CA ASN A 35 -5.62 -17.99 12.48
C ASN A 35 -5.10 -16.59 12.82
N ALA A 36 -5.68 -15.92 13.82
CA ALA A 36 -5.26 -14.58 14.25
C ALA A 36 -3.74 -14.48 14.48
N LEU A 37 -3.13 -15.53 15.03
CA LEU A 37 -1.68 -15.58 15.20
C LEU A 37 -0.91 -15.63 13.87
N ALA A 38 -1.46 -16.25 12.83
CA ALA A 38 -0.83 -16.26 11.51
C ALA A 38 -0.86 -14.85 10.88
N THR A 39 -1.97 -14.14 11.01
CA THR A 39 -2.13 -12.75 10.56
C THR A 39 -1.13 -11.83 11.27
N VAL A 40 -1.06 -11.89 12.59
CA VAL A 40 -0.11 -11.10 13.41
C VAL A 40 1.35 -11.34 12.99
N LYS A 41 1.73 -12.62 12.83
CA LYS A 41 3.07 -12.99 12.37
C LYS A 41 3.37 -12.51 10.95
N ALA A 42 2.40 -12.58 10.05
CA ALA A 42 2.53 -12.12 8.66
C ALA A 42 2.76 -10.60 8.60
N ILE A 43 2.00 -9.82 9.37
CA ILE A 43 2.13 -8.36 9.45
C ILE A 43 3.51 -7.97 9.99
N LYS A 44 3.91 -8.57 11.12
CA LYS A 44 5.25 -8.31 11.69
C LYS A 44 6.37 -8.72 10.73
N TYR A 45 6.28 -9.90 10.12
CA TYR A 45 7.25 -10.36 9.13
C TYR A 45 7.37 -9.39 7.96
N ALA A 46 6.26 -8.87 7.46
CA ALA A 46 6.26 -7.90 6.36
C ALA A 46 7.04 -6.63 6.73
N ALA A 47 6.78 -6.05 7.92
CA ALA A 47 7.52 -4.89 8.41
C ALA A 47 9.03 -5.15 8.51
N ASP A 48 9.40 -6.25 9.17
CA ASP A 48 10.81 -6.62 9.43
C ASP A 48 11.60 -6.93 8.14
N ASN A 49 10.92 -7.28 7.05
CA ASN A 49 11.52 -7.64 5.77
C ASN A 49 11.32 -6.57 4.67
N GLY A 50 10.99 -5.34 5.05
CA GLY A 50 11.04 -4.17 4.17
C GLY A 50 9.79 -3.93 3.31
N ALA A 51 8.65 -4.56 3.62
CA ALA A 51 7.38 -4.14 3.05
C ALA A 51 6.98 -2.78 3.65
N VAL A 52 6.48 -1.89 2.82
CA VAL A 52 6.01 -0.55 3.22
C VAL A 52 4.51 -0.36 2.95
N ILE A 53 3.87 -1.33 2.31
CA ILE A 53 2.43 -1.38 2.06
C ILE A 53 1.94 -2.77 2.47
N LEU A 54 0.97 -2.81 3.38
CA LEU A 54 0.11 -3.96 3.62
C LEU A 54 -1.11 -3.85 2.71
N GLN A 55 -1.28 -4.83 1.82
CA GLN A 55 -2.46 -4.94 0.98
C GLN A 55 -3.34 -6.06 1.55
N CYS A 56 -4.50 -5.69 2.09
CA CYS A 56 -5.37 -6.55 2.88
C CYS A 56 -6.79 -6.60 2.28
N SER A 57 -7.02 -7.51 1.34
CA SER A 57 -8.36 -7.75 0.79
C SER A 57 -9.19 -8.67 1.70
N TRP A 58 -9.23 -8.35 2.99
CA TRP A 58 -9.94 -9.07 4.04
C TRP A 58 -10.32 -8.14 5.19
N GLY A 59 -11.23 -8.57 6.03
CA GLY A 59 -11.69 -7.87 7.22
C GLY A 59 -12.82 -8.63 7.90
N TYR A 60 -13.31 -8.08 8.99
CA TYR A 60 -14.54 -8.56 9.64
C TYR A 60 -15.75 -7.96 8.95
N VAL A 61 -16.86 -8.69 8.96
CA VAL A 61 -18.17 -8.18 8.53
C VAL A 61 -18.44 -6.85 9.25
N SER A 62 -19.01 -5.88 8.57
CA SER A 62 -19.37 -4.59 9.18
C SER A 62 -20.26 -4.78 10.40
N GLY A 63 -20.00 -4.01 11.47
CA GLY A 63 -20.86 -4.01 12.66
C GLY A 63 -22.29 -3.51 12.41
N LEU A 64 -22.53 -2.90 11.25
CA LEU A 64 -23.86 -2.45 10.81
C LEU A 64 -24.41 -3.27 9.62
N ALA A 65 -23.78 -4.40 9.29
CA ALA A 65 -24.29 -5.30 8.27
C ALA A 65 -25.66 -5.87 8.62
N ASN A 66 -26.44 -6.21 7.60
CA ASN A 66 -27.72 -6.88 7.78
C ASN A 66 -27.48 -8.30 8.28
N SER A 67 -27.85 -8.58 9.53
CA SER A 67 -27.63 -9.88 10.14
C SER A 67 -28.41 -11.03 9.50
N TYR A 68 -29.52 -10.73 8.81
CA TYR A 68 -30.29 -11.73 8.07
C TYR A 68 -29.50 -12.27 6.85
N GLU A 69 -28.74 -11.39 6.19
CA GLU A 69 -27.95 -11.77 5.00
C GLU A 69 -26.56 -12.27 5.37
N TRP A 70 -25.93 -11.68 6.39
CA TRP A 70 -24.51 -11.86 6.69
C TRP A 70 -24.23 -12.59 8.02
N GLY A 71 -25.26 -12.99 8.75
CA GLY A 71 -25.12 -13.60 10.07
C GLY A 71 -24.78 -12.59 11.16
N GLU A 72 -23.96 -12.98 12.12
CA GLU A 72 -23.58 -12.09 13.22
C GLU A 72 -22.73 -10.91 12.72
N PRO A 73 -23.13 -9.68 12.99
CA PRO A 73 -22.35 -8.50 12.65
C PRO A 73 -20.98 -8.52 13.36
N GLY A 74 -19.99 -7.89 12.75
CA GLY A 74 -18.70 -7.67 13.36
C GLY A 74 -18.71 -6.52 14.37
N PHE A 75 -17.56 -5.88 14.54
CA PHE A 75 -17.37 -4.80 15.50
C PHE A 75 -18.03 -3.50 15.03
N LYS A 76 -18.66 -2.77 15.97
CA LYS A 76 -19.32 -1.48 15.73
C LYS A 76 -18.43 -0.29 16.00
N THR A 77 -17.40 -0.46 16.83
CA THR A 77 -16.47 0.60 17.20
C THR A 77 -15.04 0.11 17.17
N GLN A 78 -14.09 1.04 16.99
CA GLN A 78 -12.67 0.74 17.07
C GLN A 78 -12.27 0.17 18.43
N GLU A 79 -12.84 0.72 19.53
CA GLU A 79 -12.58 0.25 20.89
C GLU A 79 -13.01 -1.22 21.07
N GLU A 80 -14.17 -1.62 20.55
CA GLU A 80 -14.63 -3.02 20.59
C GLU A 80 -13.67 -3.95 19.86
N TRP A 81 -13.22 -3.56 18.65
CA TRP A 81 -12.28 -4.33 17.88
C TRP A 81 -10.90 -4.41 18.57
N GLU A 82 -10.33 -3.30 18.99
CA GLU A 82 -9.03 -3.25 19.67
C GLU A 82 -9.01 -4.07 20.95
N LYS A 83 -10.09 -4.05 21.73
CA LYS A 83 -10.24 -4.84 22.93
C LYS A 83 -10.36 -6.34 22.64
N SER A 84 -11.03 -6.71 21.54
CA SER A 84 -11.26 -8.10 21.17
C SER A 84 -10.08 -8.71 20.43
N MET A 85 -9.33 -7.89 19.68
CA MET A 85 -8.22 -8.28 18.81
C MET A 85 -6.91 -7.53 19.11
N PRO A 86 -6.45 -7.52 20.38
CA PRO A 86 -5.32 -6.66 20.80
C PRO A 86 -4.02 -6.99 20.08
N LEU A 87 -3.76 -8.26 19.76
CA LEU A 87 -2.54 -8.64 19.03
C LEU A 87 -2.57 -8.20 17.56
N GLU A 88 -3.75 -8.16 16.94
CA GLU A 88 -3.90 -7.65 15.57
C GLU A 88 -3.67 -6.15 15.52
N LYS A 89 -4.25 -5.41 16.49
CA LYS A 89 -3.98 -3.99 16.71
C LYS A 89 -2.48 -3.72 16.86
N GLU A 90 -1.82 -4.39 17.81
CA GLU A 90 -0.38 -4.21 18.07
C GLU A 90 0.47 -4.51 16.83
N ALA A 91 0.13 -5.52 16.04
CA ALA A 91 0.86 -5.85 14.83
C ALA A 91 0.69 -4.77 13.75
N LEU A 92 -0.52 -4.21 13.59
CA LEU A 92 -0.79 -3.12 12.65
C LEU A 92 -0.07 -1.84 13.07
N GLU A 93 -0.13 -1.46 14.35
CA GLU A 93 0.63 -0.32 14.88
C GLU A 93 2.14 -0.53 14.68
N TYR A 94 2.64 -1.74 14.94
CA TYR A 94 4.04 -2.07 14.67
C TYR A 94 4.42 -1.83 13.21
N PHE A 95 3.60 -2.29 12.26
CA PHE A 95 3.85 -2.07 10.84
C PHE A 95 3.82 -0.58 10.48
N ILE A 96 2.80 0.14 10.92
CA ILE A 96 2.62 1.56 10.61
C ILE A 96 3.80 2.40 11.10
N HIS A 97 4.35 2.08 12.27
CA HIS A 97 5.42 2.87 12.87
C HIS A 97 6.84 2.39 12.53
N ASN A 98 7.03 1.11 12.20
CA ASN A 98 8.37 0.54 12.07
C ASN A 98 8.72 0.08 10.64
N ALA A 99 7.77 0.05 9.71
CA ALA A 99 8.07 -0.22 8.32
C ALA A 99 8.78 0.96 7.64
N GLY A 100 9.39 0.72 6.50
CA GLY A 100 10.10 1.77 5.77
C GLY A 100 11.43 2.17 6.40
N SER A 101 11.89 3.38 6.10
CA SER A 101 13.18 3.88 6.56
C SER A 101 13.26 5.40 6.44
N PRO A 102 13.86 6.12 7.41
CA PRO A 102 14.09 7.56 7.32
C PRO A 102 14.99 7.96 6.14
N ASN A 103 15.71 7.01 5.55
CA ASN A 103 16.58 7.22 4.39
C ASN A 103 15.98 6.63 3.09
N GLY A 104 14.75 6.16 3.14
CA GLY A 104 14.00 5.63 2.01
C GLY A 104 12.91 6.60 1.54
N PRO A 105 12.07 6.19 0.59
CA PRO A 105 10.97 7.02 0.10
C PRO A 105 9.85 7.21 1.13
N ILE A 106 9.77 6.35 2.12
CA ILE A 106 8.78 6.43 3.19
C ILE A 106 9.35 5.94 4.51
N GLU A 107 9.01 6.62 5.59
CA GLU A 107 9.17 6.21 6.98
C GLU A 107 7.80 5.92 7.58
N GLY A 108 7.63 4.71 8.13
CA GLY A 108 6.35 4.14 8.49
C GLY A 108 5.73 3.33 7.34
N GLY A 109 4.62 2.67 7.61
CA GLY A 109 3.91 1.78 6.69
C GLY A 109 2.48 2.22 6.38
N LEU A 110 1.97 1.84 5.22
CA LEU A 110 0.58 2.05 4.81
C LEU A 110 -0.20 0.75 4.94
N ALA A 111 -1.18 0.71 5.84
CA ALA A 111 -2.08 -0.43 6.01
C ALA A 111 -3.39 -0.17 5.23
N ILE A 112 -3.57 -0.89 4.11
CA ILE A 112 -4.66 -0.67 3.16
C ILE A 112 -5.59 -1.89 3.17
N PHE A 113 -6.87 -1.66 3.46
CA PHE A 113 -7.88 -2.69 3.64
C PHE A 113 -9.08 -2.53 2.70
N ALA A 114 -9.69 -3.64 2.34
CA ALA A 114 -11.03 -3.64 1.74
C ALA A 114 -12.07 -3.13 2.76
N GLY A 115 -12.98 -2.27 2.31
CA GLY A 115 -13.99 -1.66 3.18
C GLY A 115 -15.16 -2.58 3.56
N GLY A 116 -15.33 -3.70 2.83
CA GLY A 116 -16.40 -4.67 3.03
C GLY A 116 -17.45 -4.65 1.93
N ASN A 117 -18.22 -5.74 1.81
CA ASN A 117 -19.12 -6.01 0.68
C ASN A 117 -20.58 -6.24 1.13
N GLU A 118 -20.95 -5.74 2.29
CA GLU A 118 -22.24 -5.96 2.91
C GLU A 118 -23.28 -4.89 2.55
N ASN A 119 -22.94 -3.92 1.69
CA ASN A 119 -23.74 -2.71 1.45
C ASN A 119 -24.14 -2.02 2.78
N ALA A 120 -23.24 -2.05 3.74
CA ALA A 120 -23.45 -1.53 5.08
C ALA A 120 -22.99 -0.06 5.20
N PRO A 121 -23.69 0.75 6.04
CA PRO A 121 -23.34 2.17 6.23
C PRO A 121 -22.16 2.36 7.20
N MET A 122 -21.15 1.50 7.10
CA MET A 122 -19.91 1.53 7.87
C MET A 122 -18.92 0.52 7.27
N ALA A 123 -17.64 0.86 7.21
CA ALA A 123 -16.59 -0.09 6.84
C ALA A 123 -16.39 -1.17 7.92
N GLY A 124 -15.86 -2.33 7.50
CA GLY A 124 -15.45 -3.40 8.41
C GLY A 124 -14.06 -3.13 9.03
N PHE A 125 -13.85 -3.63 10.26
CA PHE A 125 -12.51 -3.63 10.88
C PHE A 125 -11.66 -4.77 10.31
N PRO A 126 -10.32 -4.63 10.34
CA PRO A 126 -9.52 -3.52 10.87
C PRO A 126 -9.46 -2.30 9.95
N GLY A 127 -9.97 -2.38 8.71
CA GLY A 127 -9.93 -1.29 7.74
C GLY A 127 -10.57 0.02 8.23
N ALA A 128 -11.62 -0.08 9.05
CA ALA A 128 -12.32 1.06 9.64
C ALA A 128 -11.53 1.79 10.74
N ALA A 129 -10.39 1.26 11.20
CA ALA A 129 -9.55 1.95 12.19
C ALA A 129 -8.95 3.22 11.58
N ASP A 130 -8.85 4.29 12.37
CA ASP A 130 -8.50 5.64 11.95
C ASP A 130 -7.08 5.76 11.37
N TYR A 131 -6.19 4.86 11.74
CA TYR A 131 -4.82 4.77 11.21
C TYR A 131 -4.72 3.92 9.94
N CYS A 132 -5.76 3.18 9.54
CA CYS A 132 -5.81 2.39 8.31
C CYS A 132 -6.35 3.20 7.11
N ILE A 133 -6.15 2.67 5.92
CA ILE A 133 -6.75 3.14 4.67
C ILE A 133 -7.81 2.12 4.28
N SER A 134 -9.09 2.50 4.31
CA SER A 134 -10.21 1.64 3.96
C SER A 134 -10.78 2.01 2.59
N VAL A 135 -10.90 1.02 1.72
CA VAL A 135 -11.22 1.23 0.31
C VAL A 135 -12.63 0.74 0.00
N SER A 136 -13.51 1.65 -0.41
CA SER A 136 -14.81 1.35 -1.00
C SER A 136 -14.69 1.05 -2.51
N ALA A 137 -15.70 0.39 -3.07
CA ALA A 137 -15.71 -0.02 -4.47
C ALA A 137 -16.63 0.85 -5.34
N THR A 138 -16.12 1.28 -6.50
CA THR A 138 -16.92 1.90 -7.57
C THR A 138 -17.09 0.96 -8.74
N ALA A 139 -18.20 1.11 -9.43
CA ALA A 139 -18.43 0.59 -10.77
C ALA A 139 -17.63 1.41 -11.82
N ALA A 140 -17.63 0.97 -13.08
CA ALA A 140 -16.88 1.63 -14.16
C ALA A 140 -17.40 3.05 -14.48
N ASP A 141 -18.62 3.38 -14.12
CA ASP A 141 -19.27 4.68 -14.30
C ASP A 141 -19.10 5.63 -13.08
N TYR A 142 -18.19 5.32 -12.16
CA TYR A 142 -17.96 6.05 -10.91
C TYR A 142 -19.10 5.99 -9.89
N THR A 143 -20.18 5.26 -10.16
CA THR A 143 -21.24 5.04 -9.16
C THR A 143 -20.80 4.02 -8.13
N PRO A 144 -21.41 3.98 -6.92
CA PRO A 144 -21.07 2.96 -5.94
C PRO A 144 -21.40 1.57 -6.49
N ALA A 145 -20.49 0.60 -6.28
CA ALA A 145 -20.83 -0.80 -6.52
C ALA A 145 -21.95 -1.23 -5.56
N VAL A 146 -22.88 -2.07 -6.04
CA VAL A 146 -24.11 -2.38 -5.28
C VAL A 146 -23.87 -3.09 -3.95
N TYR A 147 -22.71 -3.68 -3.77
CA TYR A 147 -22.31 -4.39 -2.56
C TYR A 147 -21.46 -3.53 -1.60
N THR A 148 -20.89 -2.40 -2.07
CA THR A 148 -19.85 -1.70 -1.31
C THR A 148 -20.34 -1.14 0.02
N ASN A 149 -19.54 -1.29 1.07
CA ASN A 149 -19.73 -0.53 2.29
C ASN A 149 -19.38 0.95 2.08
N TYR A 150 -20.03 1.82 2.84
CA TYR A 150 -19.91 3.28 2.75
C TYR A 150 -20.01 3.93 4.13
N GLY A 151 -19.68 5.21 4.25
CA GLY A 151 -19.83 5.95 5.51
C GLY A 151 -18.62 5.83 6.43
N PRO A 152 -18.83 5.84 7.76
CA PRO A 152 -17.74 5.85 8.74
C PRO A 152 -16.72 4.72 8.51
N GLY A 153 -15.46 5.07 8.63
CA GLY A 153 -14.33 4.17 8.41
C GLY A 153 -13.89 4.03 6.96
N VAL A 154 -14.73 4.39 5.96
CA VAL A 154 -14.30 4.45 4.55
C VAL A 154 -13.47 5.70 4.31
N THR A 155 -12.28 5.57 3.72
CA THR A 155 -11.36 6.69 3.52
C THR A 155 -11.14 7.08 2.06
N ILE A 156 -11.18 6.12 1.13
CA ILE A 156 -10.96 6.33 -0.29
C ILE A 156 -11.73 5.30 -1.11
N ALA A 157 -12.04 5.61 -2.37
CA ALA A 157 -12.68 4.70 -3.30
C ALA A 157 -11.72 4.25 -4.42
N ALA A 158 -11.99 3.09 -5.02
CA ALA A 158 -11.31 2.62 -6.22
C ALA A 158 -12.21 1.68 -7.04
N PRO A 159 -11.88 1.38 -8.32
CA PRO A 159 -12.64 0.44 -9.11
C PRO A 159 -12.68 -0.96 -8.47
N GLY A 160 -13.84 -1.45 -8.12
CA GLY A 160 -14.06 -2.79 -7.58
C GLY A 160 -14.87 -3.69 -8.50
N GLY A 161 -15.45 -3.12 -9.56
CA GLY A 161 -16.39 -3.80 -10.44
C GLY A 161 -17.81 -3.86 -9.87
N ASP A 162 -18.77 -4.22 -10.71
CA ASP A 162 -20.17 -4.35 -10.32
C ASP A 162 -20.92 -5.26 -11.30
N GLN A 163 -20.86 -6.54 -11.08
CA GLN A 163 -21.44 -7.56 -11.96
C GLN A 163 -22.96 -7.43 -12.06
N ASP A 164 -23.61 -7.20 -10.94
CA ASP A 164 -25.08 -7.14 -10.88
C ASP A 164 -25.62 -5.92 -11.63
N TYR A 165 -24.91 -4.79 -11.61
CA TYR A 165 -25.32 -3.59 -12.32
C TYR A 165 -25.22 -3.73 -13.85
N TYR A 166 -24.18 -4.42 -14.34
CA TYR A 166 -23.96 -4.61 -15.77
C TYR A 166 -24.65 -5.85 -16.34
N TYR A 167 -25.61 -6.42 -15.63
CA TYR A 167 -26.31 -7.62 -16.05
C TYR A 167 -27.01 -7.50 -17.41
N GLU A 168 -27.53 -6.32 -17.78
CA GLU A 168 -28.20 -6.07 -19.05
C GLU A 168 -27.24 -6.08 -20.26
N TYR A 169 -25.94 -5.96 -20.02
CA TYR A 169 -24.92 -6.03 -21.08
C TYR A 169 -24.42 -7.45 -21.33
N PHE A 170 -25.15 -8.42 -20.83
CA PHE A 170 -24.85 -9.83 -21.00
C PHE A 170 -25.31 -10.32 -22.37
N ASP A 171 -24.42 -10.97 -23.12
CA ASP A 171 -24.73 -11.74 -24.34
C ASP A 171 -24.44 -13.23 -24.15
N ASP A 172 -24.84 -14.07 -25.10
CA ASP A 172 -24.69 -15.53 -25.02
C ASP A 172 -23.22 -16.00 -25.01
N ASP A 173 -22.29 -15.16 -25.47
CA ASP A 173 -20.86 -15.46 -25.54
C ASP A 173 -20.09 -15.02 -24.29
N HIS A 174 -20.66 -14.17 -23.45
CA HIS A 174 -20.04 -13.65 -22.26
C HIS A 174 -20.79 -14.09 -20.99
N LYS A 175 -20.02 -14.40 -19.95
CA LYS A 175 -20.61 -14.63 -18.65
C LYS A 175 -21.21 -13.33 -18.12
N ARG A 176 -22.39 -13.49 -17.50
CA ARG A 176 -23.16 -12.40 -16.97
C ARG A 176 -22.30 -11.39 -16.19
N GLY A 177 -22.33 -10.13 -16.63
CA GLY A 177 -21.70 -9.02 -15.94
C GLY A 177 -20.17 -8.98 -15.97
N GLU A 178 -19.49 -9.90 -16.67
CA GLU A 178 -18.01 -9.92 -16.71
C GLU A 178 -17.41 -8.57 -17.14
N ILE A 179 -18.00 -7.91 -18.14
CA ILE A 179 -17.51 -6.61 -18.63
C ILE A 179 -17.55 -5.49 -17.58
N GLY A 180 -18.36 -5.65 -16.53
CA GLY A 180 -18.48 -4.71 -15.43
C GLY A 180 -17.54 -5.00 -14.25
N THR A 181 -16.69 -6.04 -14.37
CA THR A 181 -15.85 -6.50 -13.27
C THR A 181 -14.35 -6.29 -13.54
N VAL A 182 -13.51 -6.61 -12.59
CA VAL A 182 -12.06 -6.42 -12.67
C VAL A 182 -11.38 -7.67 -13.21
N LEU A 183 -10.74 -7.55 -14.38
CA LEU A 183 -9.92 -8.61 -14.96
C LEU A 183 -8.57 -8.67 -14.26
N SER A 184 -8.16 -9.87 -13.83
CA SER A 184 -6.85 -10.11 -13.26
C SER A 184 -6.34 -11.54 -13.53
N THR A 185 -5.15 -11.86 -13.04
CA THR A 185 -4.56 -13.20 -13.14
C THR A 185 -5.14 -14.13 -12.10
N LEU A 186 -5.39 -15.37 -12.49
CA LEU A 186 -5.81 -16.46 -11.61
C LEU A 186 -4.85 -17.63 -11.72
N PRO A 187 -4.71 -18.45 -10.66
CA PRO A 187 -3.96 -19.71 -10.74
C PRO A 187 -4.56 -20.66 -11.79
N TYR A 188 -3.72 -21.39 -12.50
CA TYR A 188 -4.17 -22.32 -13.56
C TYR A 188 -5.10 -23.45 -13.07
N ASN A 189 -5.06 -23.78 -11.77
CA ASN A 189 -6.01 -24.72 -11.18
C ASN A 189 -7.41 -24.11 -10.92
N VAL A 190 -7.56 -22.79 -11.08
CA VAL A 190 -8.83 -22.06 -10.96
C VAL A 190 -9.34 -21.64 -12.34
N SER A 191 -8.45 -21.24 -13.24
CA SER A 191 -8.79 -20.83 -14.61
C SER A 191 -7.74 -21.34 -15.60
N GLU A 192 -8.16 -22.12 -16.61
CA GLU A 192 -7.27 -22.65 -17.66
C GLU A 192 -6.56 -21.55 -18.45
N SER A 193 -7.19 -20.39 -18.62
CA SER A 193 -6.57 -19.22 -19.27
C SER A 193 -5.51 -18.53 -18.41
N GLY A 194 -5.51 -18.77 -17.09
CA GLY A 194 -4.72 -18.02 -16.11
C GLY A 194 -5.27 -16.63 -15.82
N TYR A 195 -6.48 -16.29 -16.29
CA TYR A 195 -7.16 -15.00 -16.10
C TYR A 195 -8.61 -15.22 -15.68
N GLY A 196 -9.18 -14.21 -15.03
CA GLY A 196 -10.60 -14.18 -14.72
C GLY A 196 -11.04 -12.83 -14.20
N TYR A 197 -12.34 -12.72 -14.08
CA TYR A 197 -13.04 -11.52 -13.66
C TYR A 197 -13.57 -11.70 -12.24
N MET A 198 -13.39 -10.67 -11.41
CA MET A 198 -13.90 -10.63 -10.06
C MET A 198 -14.39 -9.24 -9.71
N GLU A 199 -15.26 -9.15 -8.70
CA GLU A 199 -15.71 -7.90 -8.12
C GLU A 199 -15.54 -7.92 -6.59
N GLY A 200 -15.55 -6.74 -5.98
CA GLY A 200 -15.46 -6.59 -4.53
C GLY A 200 -14.60 -5.40 -4.12
N THR A 201 -14.77 -4.95 -2.89
CA THR A 201 -13.79 -4.06 -2.25
C THR A 201 -12.42 -4.72 -2.16
N SER A 202 -12.38 -6.07 -2.22
CA SER A 202 -11.16 -6.87 -2.37
C SER A 202 -10.39 -6.60 -3.66
N MET A 203 -11.06 -6.14 -4.74
CA MET A 203 -10.45 -5.74 -6.02
C MET A 203 -10.17 -4.23 -6.03
N ALA A 204 -10.95 -3.43 -5.33
CA ALA A 204 -10.69 -2.00 -5.15
C ALA A 204 -9.43 -1.74 -4.30
N CYS A 205 -9.25 -2.48 -3.23
CA CYS A 205 -8.10 -2.36 -2.31
C CYS A 205 -6.74 -2.46 -3.02
N PRO A 206 -6.44 -3.47 -3.85
CA PRO A 206 -5.17 -3.56 -4.55
C PRO A 206 -4.97 -2.47 -5.62
N HIS A 207 -6.01 -1.82 -6.14
CA HIS A 207 -5.85 -0.64 -6.98
C HIS A 207 -5.21 0.50 -6.19
N VAL A 208 -5.69 0.79 -4.98
CA VAL A 208 -5.11 1.81 -4.11
C VAL A 208 -3.69 1.44 -3.71
N SER A 209 -3.45 0.18 -3.33
CA SER A 209 -2.12 -0.32 -2.99
C SER A 209 -1.13 -0.20 -4.16
N GLY A 210 -1.58 -0.51 -5.38
CA GLY A 210 -0.78 -0.36 -6.60
C GLY A 210 -0.47 1.10 -6.92
N ILE A 211 -1.43 2.01 -6.77
CA ILE A 211 -1.24 3.45 -6.95
C ILE A 211 -0.25 4.00 -5.90
N ALA A 212 -0.38 3.59 -4.64
CA ALA A 212 0.56 3.97 -3.59
C ALA A 212 1.98 3.44 -3.89
N ALA A 213 2.12 2.18 -4.31
CA ALA A 213 3.40 1.58 -4.69
C ALA A 213 4.05 2.31 -5.88
N LEU A 214 3.26 2.70 -6.88
CA LEU A 214 3.72 3.50 -8.01
C LEU A 214 4.22 4.88 -7.56
N GLY A 215 3.46 5.55 -6.68
CA GLY A 215 3.85 6.84 -6.10
C GLY A 215 5.15 6.76 -5.30
N LEU A 216 5.31 5.75 -4.43
CA LEU A 216 6.53 5.52 -3.65
C LEU A 216 7.72 5.14 -4.53
N SER A 217 7.51 4.34 -5.59
CA SER A 217 8.54 4.04 -6.58
C SER A 217 9.02 5.32 -7.28
N TYR A 218 8.09 6.23 -7.60
CA TYR A 218 8.43 7.52 -8.19
C TYR A 218 9.12 8.44 -7.19
N ALA A 219 8.68 8.49 -5.94
CA ALA A 219 9.36 9.20 -4.85
C ALA A 219 10.82 8.72 -4.71
N ALA A 220 11.05 7.41 -4.69
CA ALA A 220 12.39 6.83 -4.66
C ALA A 220 13.25 7.27 -5.85
N LYS A 221 12.70 7.27 -7.07
CA LYS A 221 13.37 7.76 -8.27
C LYS A 221 13.76 9.24 -8.16
N LEU A 222 12.89 10.06 -7.58
CA LEU A 222 13.11 11.49 -7.37
C LEU A 222 13.90 11.81 -6.08
N ARG A 223 14.30 10.79 -5.33
CA ARG A 223 14.94 10.93 -4.00
C ARG A 223 14.10 11.80 -3.05
N ARG A 224 12.78 11.61 -3.11
CA ARG A 224 11.83 12.23 -2.19
C ARG A 224 11.56 11.28 -1.03
N HIS A 225 11.39 11.85 0.15
CA HIS A 225 11.06 11.18 1.39
C HIS A 225 9.76 11.73 1.95
N PHE A 226 8.94 10.83 2.49
CA PHE A 226 7.68 11.13 3.15
C PHE A 226 7.60 10.32 4.45
N THR A 227 6.93 10.83 5.45
CA THR A 227 6.35 10.00 6.50
C THR A 227 5.12 9.26 5.95
N ALA A 228 4.69 8.18 6.61
CA ALA A 228 3.46 7.46 6.23
C ALA A 228 2.23 8.39 6.22
N ASP A 229 2.12 9.29 7.21
CA ASP A 229 1.01 10.23 7.30
C ASP A 229 1.03 11.29 6.19
N GLU A 230 2.20 11.83 5.85
CA GLU A 230 2.35 12.76 4.71
C GLU A 230 1.96 12.10 3.39
N PHE A 231 2.39 10.86 3.17
CA PHE A 231 2.06 10.14 1.94
C PHE A 231 0.58 9.75 1.89
N LYS A 232 0.00 9.33 3.02
CA LYS A 232 -1.44 9.05 3.17
C LYS A 232 -2.27 10.30 2.87
N ALA A 233 -1.88 11.45 3.43
CA ALA A 233 -2.54 12.74 3.14
C ALA A 233 -2.47 13.08 1.65
N LEU A 234 -1.28 12.92 1.03
CA LEU A 234 -1.10 13.19 -0.40
C LEU A 234 -1.96 12.27 -1.28
N LEU A 235 -2.07 10.99 -0.92
CA LEU A 235 -2.96 10.02 -1.59
C LEU A 235 -4.43 10.49 -1.54
N TYR A 236 -4.86 11.03 -0.41
CA TYR A 236 -6.23 11.53 -0.22
C TYR A 236 -6.48 12.85 -0.96
N GLU A 237 -5.58 13.82 -0.86
CA GLU A 237 -5.68 15.13 -1.53
C GLU A 237 -5.71 15.01 -3.05
N THR A 238 -5.08 13.98 -3.60
CA THR A 238 -5.01 13.73 -5.05
C THR A 238 -6.14 12.88 -5.58
N ALA A 239 -7.05 12.40 -4.74
CA ALA A 239 -8.22 11.65 -5.18
C ALA A 239 -9.11 12.51 -6.11
N THR A 240 -9.85 11.84 -6.97
CA THR A 240 -10.85 12.49 -7.83
C THR A 240 -12.20 12.47 -7.11
N PRO A 241 -12.81 13.63 -6.84
CA PRO A 241 -14.16 13.68 -6.28
C PRO A 241 -15.16 12.92 -7.17
N ILE A 242 -16.04 12.14 -6.54
CA ILE A 242 -17.03 11.32 -7.25
C ILE A 242 -18.48 11.61 -6.81
N ASP A 243 -18.69 12.55 -5.90
CA ASP A 243 -20.01 12.89 -5.36
C ASP A 243 -21.04 13.32 -6.41
N ASP A 244 -20.59 13.86 -7.54
CA ASP A 244 -21.47 14.25 -8.63
C ASP A 244 -22.16 13.04 -9.28
N TYR A 245 -21.59 11.84 -9.15
CA TYR A 245 -22.20 10.58 -9.62
C TYR A 245 -23.16 9.98 -8.58
N MET A 246 -23.19 10.51 -7.35
CA MET A 246 -23.98 10.01 -6.23
C MET A 246 -25.37 10.69 -6.18
N SER A 247 -26.16 10.50 -7.25
CA SER A 247 -27.52 11.02 -7.31
C SER A 247 -28.44 10.09 -8.11
N GLY A 248 -29.75 10.09 -7.79
CA GLY A 248 -30.75 9.25 -8.44
C GLY A 248 -30.68 7.78 -8.03
N MET A 249 -31.41 6.97 -8.76
CA MET A 249 -31.51 5.53 -8.50
C MET A 249 -30.59 4.74 -9.43
N LYS A 250 -30.03 3.66 -8.93
CA LYS A 250 -29.31 2.63 -9.67
C LYS A 250 -30.16 1.37 -9.67
N PHE A 251 -30.47 0.86 -10.84
CA PHE A 251 -31.27 -0.36 -11.00
C PHE A 251 -30.32 -1.50 -11.37
N TYR A 252 -30.51 -2.66 -10.75
CA TYR A 252 -29.66 -3.82 -10.98
C TYR A 252 -30.42 -5.12 -10.71
N TYR A 253 -29.84 -6.25 -11.07
CA TYR A 253 -30.44 -7.56 -10.83
C TYR A 253 -29.53 -8.37 -9.94
N ARG A 254 -30.08 -8.85 -8.83
CA ARG A 254 -29.36 -9.75 -7.92
C ARG A 254 -29.95 -11.16 -8.01
N TYR A 255 -29.07 -12.15 -8.12
CA TYR A 255 -29.50 -13.54 -8.00
C TYR A 255 -29.81 -13.85 -6.54
N VAL A 256 -31.04 -14.27 -6.26
CA VAL A 256 -31.50 -14.71 -4.94
C VAL A 256 -31.64 -16.23 -4.97
N ALA A 257 -30.76 -16.93 -4.31
CA ALA A 257 -30.65 -18.39 -4.35
C ALA A 257 -31.95 -19.10 -3.95
N ASP A 258 -32.62 -18.61 -2.90
CA ASP A 258 -33.88 -19.19 -2.40
C ASP A 258 -35.06 -19.07 -3.40
N VAL A 259 -34.99 -18.12 -4.29
CA VAL A 259 -36.01 -17.90 -5.34
C VAL A 259 -35.61 -18.53 -6.67
N GLY A 260 -34.31 -18.80 -6.87
CA GLY A 260 -33.74 -19.38 -8.08
C GLY A 260 -33.81 -18.45 -9.29
N LEU A 261 -34.07 -17.16 -9.09
CA LEU A 261 -34.24 -16.16 -10.14
C LEU A 261 -33.52 -14.86 -9.78
N ASN A 262 -33.18 -14.09 -10.82
CA ASN A 262 -32.70 -12.73 -10.64
C ASN A 262 -33.86 -11.80 -10.27
N GLN A 263 -33.69 -11.06 -9.20
CA GLN A 263 -34.66 -10.11 -8.70
C GLN A 263 -34.22 -8.68 -9.07
N PRO A 264 -35.15 -7.84 -9.57
CA PRO A 264 -34.86 -6.42 -9.78
C PRO A 264 -34.67 -5.73 -8.41
N MET A 265 -33.57 -5.03 -8.28
CA MET A 265 -33.19 -4.31 -7.08
C MET A 265 -32.97 -2.83 -7.39
N GLN A 266 -33.05 -2.01 -6.37
CA GLN A 266 -32.84 -0.56 -6.48
C GLN A 266 -31.91 -0.10 -5.38
N LEU A 267 -30.95 0.77 -5.74
CA LEU A 267 -30.06 1.44 -4.82
C LEU A 267 -30.18 2.94 -4.99
N ASN A 268 -30.45 3.65 -3.90
CA ASN A 268 -30.44 5.10 -3.91
C ASN A 268 -29.02 5.61 -3.78
N LYS A 269 -28.43 6.08 -4.87
CA LYS A 269 -27.05 6.59 -4.90
C LYS A 269 -26.83 7.78 -3.98
N SER A 270 -27.87 8.54 -3.66
CA SER A 270 -27.76 9.70 -2.77
C SER A 270 -27.32 9.34 -1.35
N ASN A 271 -27.52 8.08 -0.91
CA ASN A 271 -27.05 7.60 0.38
C ASN A 271 -25.51 7.53 0.47
N TYR A 272 -24.85 7.50 -0.68
CA TYR A 272 -23.39 7.37 -0.78
C TYR A 272 -22.66 8.72 -0.93
N ARG A 273 -23.41 9.82 -1.14
CA ARG A 273 -22.85 11.16 -1.29
C ARG A 273 -22.11 11.58 -0.03
N GLY A 274 -20.80 11.89 -0.17
CA GLY A 274 -19.90 12.18 0.95
C GLY A 274 -19.60 10.97 1.83
N GLN A 275 -19.93 9.75 1.39
CA GLN A 275 -19.78 8.51 2.17
C GLN A 275 -18.81 7.50 1.53
N MET A 276 -18.24 7.84 0.36
CA MET A 276 -17.28 7.01 -0.37
C MET A 276 -15.83 7.41 -0.11
N GLY A 277 -15.54 7.94 1.08
CA GLY A 277 -14.25 8.53 1.42
C GLY A 277 -14.00 9.85 0.70
N VAL A 278 -12.75 10.20 0.46
CA VAL A 278 -12.35 11.46 -0.19
C VAL A 278 -12.55 11.45 -1.73
N GLY A 279 -12.96 10.35 -2.30
CA GLY A 279 -13.14 10.15 -3.75
C GLY A 279 -12.33 8.98 -4.29
N GLN A 280 -12.24 8.87 -5.61
CA GLN A 280 -11.53 7.76 -6.26
C GLN A 280 -10.04 8.04 -6.40
N ALA A 281 -9.21 7.07 -6.02
CA ALA A 281 -7.76 7.14 -6.14
C ALA A 281 -7.31 7.48 -7.56
N ASN A 282 -6.35 8.40 -7.71
CA ASN A 282 -5.89 8.90 -9.00
C ASN A 282 -4.36 8.86 -9.11
N ALA A 283 -3.85 7.91 -9.89
CA ALA A 283 -2.42 7.70 -10.07
C ALA A 283 -1.73 8.93 -10.69
N ALA A 284 -2.31 9.56 -11.71
CA ALA A 284 -1.68 10.67 -12.40
C ALA A 284 -1.54 11.91 -11.49
N LYS A 285 -2.61 12.23 -10.73
CA LYS A 285 -2.54 13.33 -9.76
C LYS A 285 -1.56 13.04 -8.64
N LEU A 286 -1.52 11.80 -8.12
CA LEU A 286 -0.56 11.40 -7.08
C LEU A 286 0.88 11.56 -7.57
N LEU A 287 1.22 11.08 -8.76
CA LEU A 287 2.57 11.22 -9.31
C LEU A 287 2.99 12.69 -9.48
N ASN A 288 2.07 13.53 -9.97
CA ASN A 288 2.34 14.97 -10.06
C ASN A 288 2.58 15.61 -8.70
N ALA A 289 1.81 15.21 -7.69
CA ALA A 289 1.97 15.73 -6.34
C ALA A 289 3.28 15.23 -5.68
N VAL A 290 3.64 13.97 -5.85
CA VAL A 290 4.92 13.40 -5.38
C VAL A 290 6.11 14.17 -5.93
N ALA A 291 6.07 14.63 -7.18
CA ALA A 291 7.15 15.42 -7.78
C ALA A 291 7.39 16.76 -7.06
N GLY A 292 6.35 17.38 -6.51
CA GLY A 292 6.39 18.69 -5.85
C GLY A 292 6.51 18.65 -4.32
N ASN A 293 6.29 17.52 -3.69
CA ASN A 293 6.20 17.39 -2.23
C ASN A 293 7.27 16.46 -1.65
N GLY A 294 7.25 16.31 -0.33
CA GLY A 294 8.24 15.52 0.41
C GLY A 294 9.57 16.26 0.58
N THR A 295 10.44 15.68 1.38
CA THR A 295 11.79 16.18 1.62
C THR A 295 12.82 15.45 0.74
N GLN A 296 14.02 16.01 0.62
CA GLN A 296 15.14 15.31 -0.02
C GLN A 296 15.59 14.17 0.88
N VAL A 297 15.78 12.98 0.31
CA VAL A 297 16.38 11.86 1.04
C VAL A 297 17.79 12.23 1.49
N SER A 298 18.07 12.12 2.78
CA SER A 298 19.40 12.41 3.34
C SER A 298 20.33 11.19 3.25
N PHE A 299 21.65 11.44 3.20
CA PHE A 299 22.63 10.36 3.30
C PHE A 299 22.62 9.79 4.73
N PRO A 300 22.61 8.45 4.91
CA PRO A 300 22.46 7.84 6.23
C PRO A 300 23.71 7.99 7.09
N ASN A 301 23.53 8.03 8.40
CA ASN A 301 24.61 7.86 9.35
C ASN A 301 25.19 6.45 9.22
N LEU A 302 26.51 6.33 9.32
CA LEU A 302 27.22 5.06 9.19
C LEU A 302 27.78 4.60 10.54
N TYR A 303 27.61 3.31 10.83
CA TYR A 303 28.09 2.66 12.05
C TYR A 303 29.07 1.56 11.69
N ILE A 304 30.25 1.61 12.28
CA ILE A 304 31.38 0.74 11.93
C ILE A 304 31.99 0.17 13.19
N ASN A 305 32.41 -1.08 13.19
CA ASN A 305 33.27 -1.62 14.26
C ASN A 305 34.70 -1.13 14.08
N LEU A 306 35.42 -0.95 15.19
CA LEU A 306 36.84 -0.57 15.17
C LEU A 306 37.64 -1.55 14.30
N GLY A 307 38.38 -1.03 13.34
CA GLY A 307 39.16 -1.80 12.36
C GLY A 307 38.31 -2.37 11.20
N GLY A 308 36.99 -2.19 11.23
CA GLY A 308 36.06 -2.65 10.16
C GLY A 308 35.89 -1.63 9.05
N GLU A 309 35.16 -2.06 8.04
CA GLU A 309 34.76 -1.26 6.89
C GLU A 309 33.22 -1.32 6.67
N VAL A 310 32.64 -0.22 6.17
CA VAL A 310 31.27 -0.19 5.66
C VAL A 310 31.28 0.45 4.29
N THR A 311 30.37 0.01 3.43
CA THR A 311 30.21 0.56 2.07
C THR A 311 28.81 1.10 1.85
N ALA A 312 28.70 2.16 1.04
CA ALA A 312 27.44 2.71 0.59
C ALA A 312 27.54 3.08 -0.89
N ILE A 313 26.37 3.23 -1.53
CA ILE A 313 26.25 3.67 -2.92
C ILE A 313 25.66 5.09 -2.91
N PRO A 314 26.48 6.14 -3.09
CA PRO A 314 26.01 7.51 -3.05
C PRO A 314 24.87 7.82 -4.02
N ALA A 315 24.87 7.22 -5.20
CA ALA A 315 23.82 7.39 -6.20
C ALA A 315 22.40 7.17 -5.68
N ASN A 316 22.23 6.37 -4.63
CA ASN A 316 20.92 6.12 -4.03
C ASN A 316 20.34 7.32 -3.27
N TYR A 317 21.12 8.35 -3.00
CA TYR A 317 20.75 9.50 -2.17
C TYR A 317 20.79 10.84 -2.91
N PHE A 318 21.15 10.84 -4.20
CA PHE A 318 21.23 12.02 -5.03
C PHE A 318 20.34 11.85 -6.27
N LEU A 319 19.57 12.88 -6.60
CA LEU A 319 18.73 12.86 -7.80
C LEU A 319 19.60 12.79 -9.06
N GLY A 320 19.39 11.77 -9.90
CA GLY A 320 20.24 11.52 -11.08
C GLY A 320 21.64 11.00 -10.75
N GLY A 321 21.82 10.48 -9.54
CA GLY A 321 23.10 10.08 -8.97
C GLY A 321 23.86 9.01 -9.76
N GLU A 322 23.18 8.21 -10.57
CA GLU A 322 23.78 7.14 -11.38
C GLU A 322 24.83 7.64 -12.39
N THR A 323 24.70 8.89 -12.80
CA THR A 323 25.62 9.56 -13.78
C THR A 323 26.60 10.54 -13.13
N MET A 324 26.54 10.70 -11.81
CA MET A 324 27.37 11.65 -11.06
C MET A 324 28.66 11.00 -10.54
N THR A 325 29.66 11.84 -10.33
CA THR A 325 30.84 11.50 -9.54
C THR A 325 30.73 12.13 -8.15
N TYR A 326 31.44 11.56 -7.18
CA TYR A 326 31.34 11.97 -5.78
C TYR A 326 32.70 12.22 -5.17
N THR A 327 32.73 13.18 -4.26
CA THR A 327 33.87 13.43 -3.36
C THR A 327 33.40 13.31 -1.92
N VAL A 328 34.26 12.80 -1.04
CA VAL A 328 33.99 12.66 0.39
C VAL A 328 35.03 13.41 1.22
N SER A 329 34.57 14.08 2.26
CA SER A 329 35.44 14.70 3.27
C SER A 329 35.02 14.25 4.67
N ILE A 330 36.01 14.12 5.57
CA ILE A 330 35.80 13.71 6.97
C ILE A 330 36.43 14.77 7.88
N SER A 331 35.69 15.20 8.89
CA SER A 331 36.16 16.25 9.82
C SER A 331 37.30 15.79 10.74
N ASP A 332 37.25 14.52 11.19
CA ASP A 332 38.32 13.91 12.01
C ASP A 332 38.78 12.60 11.38
N THR A 333 39.87 12.66 10.64
CA THR A 333 40.49 11.52 9.96
C THR A 333 41.17 10.54 10.91
N THR A 334 41.33 10.89 12.19
CA THR A 334 41.85 9.96 13.22
C THR A 334 40.76 8.96 13.69
N VAL A 335 39.47 9.31 13.53
CA VAL A 335 38.33 8.45 13.86
C VAL A 335 38.02 7.52 12.71
N ALA A 336 37.92 8.04 11.47
CA ALA A 336 37.62 7.25 10.28
C ALA A 336 38.28 7.86 9.05
N THR A 337 38.48 7.01 8.02
CA THR A 337 38.86 7.45 6.67
C THR A 337 37.78 6.99 5.66
N ALA A 338 37.67 7.70 4.55
CA ALA A 338 36.76 7.33 3.48
C ALA A 338 37.38 7.58 2.10
N SER A 339 36.99 6.75 1.15
CA SER A 339 37.29 6.91 -0.27
C SER A 339 36.06 6.62 -1.12
N VAL A 340 35.99 7.25 -2.28
CA VAL A 340 34.98 6.95 -3.30
C VAL A 340 35.70 6.44 -4.55
N GLU A 341 35.31 5.26 -5.01
CA GLU A 341 35.77 4.66 -6.27
C GLU A 341 34.54 4.36 -7.14
N GLY A 342 34.41 5.10 -8.24
CA GLY A 342 33.22 5.05 -9.08
C GLY A 342 31.96 5.43 -8.29
N GLN A 343 31.03 4.51 -8.16
CA GLN A 343 29.76 4.67 -7.44
C GLN A 343 29.79 4.10 -6.00
N LYS A 344 30.96 3.69 -5.50
CA LYS A 344 31.10 3.05 -4.20
C LYS A 344 31.86 3.93 -3.21
N LEU A 345 31.21 4.33 -2.14
CA LEU A 345 31.83 4.90 -0.94
C LEU A 345 32.27 3.75 -0.04
N THR A 346 33.55 3.77 0.39
CA THR A 346 34.10 2.87 1.43
C THR A 346 34.58 3.71 2.60
N VAL A 347 34.16 3.35 3.81
CA VAL A 347 34.55 4.02 5.05
C VAL A 347 35.21 3.00 5.99
N LYS A 348 36.38 3.34 6.56
CA LYS A 348 37.15 2.52 7.53
C LYS A 348 37.14 3.17 8.92
N GLY A 349 36.81 2.40 9.93
CA GLY A 349 36.87 2.82 11.32
C GLY A 349 38.29 2.64 11.92
N LEU A 350 38.92 3.73 12.34
CA LEU A 350 40.31 3.74 12.85
C LEU A 350 40.40 3.86 14.37
N ARG A 351 39.53 4.63 15.00
CA ARG A 351 39.47 4.89 16.43
C ARG A 351 38.01 5.04 16.87
N SER A 352 37.67 4.47 18.03
CA SER A 352 36.30 4.65 18.55
C SER A 352 35.96 6.11 18.79
N GLY A 353 34.76 6.51 18.37
CA GLY A 353 34.26 7.89 18.41
C GLY A 353 33.33 8.18 17.30
N THR A 354 32.85 9.42 17.22
CA THR A 354 31.98 9.91 16.15
C THR A 354 32.65 11.08 15.45
N THR A 355 32.59 11.09 14.10
CA THR A 355 33.06 12.19 13.27
C THR A 355 32.02 12.56 12.25
N LYS A 356 31.97 13.81 11.83
CA LYS A 356 31.14 14.25 10.70
C LYS A 356 31.83 13.98 9.37
N ALA A 357 31.04 13.59 8.40
CA ALA A 357 31.48 13.47 7.00
C ALA A 357 30.51 14.23 6.09
N SER A 358 31.03 14.64 4.95
CA SER A 358 30.24 15.24 3.87
C SER A 358 30.56 14.53 2.57
N ILE A 359 29.51 14.21 1.81
CA ILE A 359 29.63 13.67 0.46
C ILE A 359 29.01 14.66 -0.53
N THR A 360 29.78 15.04 -1.55
CA THR A 360 29.38 16.04 -2.54
C THR A 360 29.38 15.41 -3.93
N SER A 361 28.27 15.60 -4.66
CA SER A 361 28.12 15.15 -6.04
C SER A 361 28.73 16.16 -7.02
N SER A 362 29.02 15.71 -8.26
CA SER A 362 29.41 16.60 -9.36
C SER A 362 28.34 17.62 -9.75
N GLY A 363 27.09 17.45 -9.27
CA GLY A 363 26.00 18.44 -9.37
C GLY A 363 26.03 19.52 -8.28
N ASN A 364 27.07 19.56 -7.44
CA ASN A 364 27.26 20.49 -6.31
C ASN A 364 26.25 20.32 -5.15
N GLU A 365 25.49 19.23 -5.13
CA GLU A 365 24.68 18.86 -3.97
C GLU A 365 25.56 18.17 -2.92
N THR A 366 25.38 18.53 -1.63
CA THR A 366 26.17 18.00 -0.52
C THR A 366 25.26 17.46 0.57
N HIS A 367 25.52 16.21 0.98
CA HIS A 367 24.89 15.60 2.15
C HIS A 367 25.89 15.46 3.27
N THR A 368 25.47 15.77 4.50
CA THR A 368 26.26 15.64 5.71
C THR A 368 25.70 14.50 6.57
N PHE A 369 26.59 13.65 7.11
CA PHE A 369 26.20 12.50 7.93
C PHE A 369 27.25 12.24 9.01
N ASN A 370 26.90 11.41 10.00
CA ASN A 370 27.82 11.01 11.05
C ASN A 370 28.39 9.62 10.76
N ILE A 371 29.66 9.44 11.09
CA ILE A 371 30.32 8.14 11.12
C ILE A 371 30.62 7.85 12.59
N THR A 372 30.07 6.76 13.13
CA THR A 372 30.27 6.30 14.48
C THR A 372 31.09 4.99 14.48
N VAL A 373 32.28 5.02 15.01
CA VAL A 373 33.16 3.84 15.18
C VAL A 373 32.99 3.29 16.58
N ARG A 374 32.54 2.04 16.68
CA ARG A 374 32.29 1.33 17.95
C ARG A 374 33.47 0.45 18.34
N LYS A 375 33.78 0.37 19.64
CA LYS A 375 34.95 -0.33 20.15
C LYS A 375 34.80 -1.86 20.04
N VAL A 376 33.62 -2.40 20.22
CA VAL A 376 33.27 -3.84 20.09
C VAL A 376 31.80 -3.95 19.69
N ALA A 377 31.47 -4.88 18.81
CA ALA A 377 30.07 -5.31 18.65
C ALA A 377 29.69 -6.05 19.95
N ASN A 378 28.80 -5.49 20.75
CA ASN A 378 28.21 -6.26 21.84
C ASN A 378 27.31 -7.33 21.20
N GLY A 379 27.62 -8.62 21.41
CA GLY A 379 26.96 -9.76 20.78
C GLY A 379 25.47 -9.92 21.08
N ASN A 380 24.83 -8.94 21.72
CA ASN A 380 23.42 -8.99 22.15
C ASN A 380 22.46 -8.20 21.26
N GLY A 381 22.93 -7.59 20.16
CA GLY A 381 22.07 -6.79 19.26
C GLY A 381 21.50 -5.50 19.87
N TRP A 382 21.85 -5.15 21.11
CA TRP A 382 21.55 -3.88 21.74
C TRP A 382 22.77 -2.95 21.60
N LEU A 383 22.49 -1.71 21.24
CA LEU A 383 23.47 -0.64 21.09
C LEU A 383 24.19 -0.33 22.37
#